data_7a81afe095803437e3b959c79ad6daae
#
_entry.id   7a81afe095803437e3b959c79ad6daae
#
_cell.length_a   1.000
_cell.length_b   1.000
_cell.length_c   1.000
_cell.angle_alpha   90.00
_cell.angle_beta   90.00
_cell.angle_gamma   90.00
#
_symmetry.space_group_name_H-M   'P 1'
#
loop_
_entity.id
_entity.type
_entity.pdbx_description
1 polymer ?
#
loop_
_entity_poly.entity_id
_entity_poly.type
_entity_poly.pdbx_seq_one_letter_code
_entity_poly.pdbx_strand_id
1 'polypeptide(L)'
;MPTINQLIRKSRTPKVKRNKVPALKACPQKRGVCTRVYTTTPKKPNSALRKVARIRLTNGFEVISYIPGEGHNLQEHSVVLIRGGRVKDLPGVRYHVIRGTLDTQGVSKRRQRRSLYGAKRPK
;
A
#
# COMPACT_ATOMS: atom_id res chain seq x y z
N MET A 1 6.33 -11.00 36.85
CA MET A 1 7.65 -11.53 36.43
C MET A 1 7.69 -13.04 36.72
N PRO A 2 8.11 -13.84 35.71
CA PRO A 2 8.24 -15.28 35.96
C PRO A 2 9.45 -15.58 36.84
N THR A 3 9.31 -16.61 37.67
CA THR A 3 10.40 -17.09 38.50
C THR A 3 11.37 -17.96 37.71
N ILE A 4 12.57 -18.19 38.25
CA ILE A 4 13.56 -19.06 37.64
C ILE A 4 12.99 -20.47 37.38
N ASN A 5 12.22 -21.00 38.35
CA ASN A 5 11.62 -22.32 38.22
C ASN A 5 10.58 -22.38 37.11
N GLN A 6 9.85 -21.29 36.86
CA GLN A 6 8.90 -21.21 35.75
C GLN A 6 9.61 -21.19 34.39
N LEU A 7 10.75 -20.51 34.31
CA LEU A 7 11.54 -20.46 33.07
C LEU A 7 12.23 -21.80 32.75
N ILE A 8 12.57 -22.59 33.78
CA ILE A 8 13.12 -23.93 33.58
C ILE A 8 12.06 -24.86 32.97
N ARG A 9 10.81 -24.73 33.45
CA ARG A 9 9.70 -25.55 32.94
C ARG A 9 9.27 -25.13 31.54
N LYS A 10 9.18 -23.82 31.29
CA LYS A 10 8.76 -23.26 30.01
C LYS A 10 9.76 -22.17 29.62
N SER A 11 10.59 -22.46 28.64
CA SER A 11 11.51 -21.46 28.08
C SER A 11 10.70 -20.34 27.42
N ARG A 12 11.32 -19.17 27.31
CA ARG A 12 10.71 -18.04 26.65
C ARG A 12 10.58 -18.33 25.15
N THR A 13 9.38 -18.17 24.63
CA THR A 13 9.12 -18.28 23.21
C THR A 13 8.98 -16.89 22.63
N PRO A 14 9.81 -16.51 21.63
CA PRO A 14 9.65 -15.21 20.98
C PRO A 14 8.35 -15.16 20.20
N LYS A 15 7.74 -13.98 20.15
CA LYS A 15 6.53 -13.79 19.37
C LYS A 15 6.87 -13.90 17.88
N VAL A 16 6.02 -14.62 17.16
CA VAL A 16 6.17 -14.72 15.71
C VAL A 16 5.73 -13.41 15.08
N LYS A 17 6.61 -12.84 14.25
CA LYS A 17 6.27 -11.62 13.52
C LYS A 17 5.36 -11.98 12.35
N ARG A 18 4.19 -11.34 12.33
CA ARG A 18 3.27 -11.51 11.21
C ARG A 18 3.72 -10.65 10.03
N ASN A 19 3.57 -11.19 8.85
CA ASN A 19 3.79 -10.42 7.64
C ASN A 19 2.63 -9.43 7.48
N LYS A 20 2.96 -8.14 7.43
CA LYS A 20 1.96 -7.07 7.28
C LYS A 20 1.51 -6.88 5.83
N VAL A 21 2.21 -7.49 4.88
CA VAL A 21 1.90 -7.34 3.45
C VAL A 21 1.88 -8.73 2.78
N PRO A 22 0.94 -9.60 3.18
CA PRO A 22 0.96 -10.99 2.70
C PRO A 22 0.77 -11.13 1.19
N ALA A 23 0.08 -10.18 0.56
CA ALA A 23 -0.17 -10.24 -0.88
C ALA A 23 1.09 -10.02 -1.72
N LEU A 24 2.13 -9.43 -1.15
CA LEU A 24 3.40 -9.21 -1.86
C LEU A 24 4.28 -10.46 -1.90
N LYS A 25 4.04 -11.44 -1.03
CA LYS A 25 4.80 -12.70 -0.96
C LYS A 25 6.31 -12.49 -0.97
N ALA A 26 6.78 -11.66 -0.01
CA ALA A 26 8.20 -11.34 0.17
C ALA A 26 8.85 -10.61 -1.01
N CYS A 27 8.07 -9.97 -1.85
CA CYS A 27 8.55 -9.10 -2.92
C CYS A 27 8.45 -7.65 -2.50
N PRO A 28 9.39 -6.76 -2.92
CA PRO A 28 9.27 -5.35 -2.58
C PRO A 28 8.12 -4.66 -3.30
N GLN A 29 7.81 -5.06 -4.52
CA GLN A 29 6.67 -4.57 -5.29
C GLN A 29 6.01 -5.72 -6.03
N LYS A 30 4.77 -5.48 -6.48
CA LYS A 30 4.04 -6.48 -7.26
C LYS A 30 3.18 -5.76 -8.30
N ARG A 31 3.13 -6.32 -9.50
CA ARG A 31 2.31 -5.78 -10.58
C ARG A 31 0.88 -6.31 -10.45
N GLY A 32 -0.07 -5.48 -10.86
CA GLY A 32 -1.46 -5.88 -10.90
C GLY A 32 -2.26 -5.06 -11.88
N VAL A 33 -3.52 -5.43 -12.04
CA VAL A 33 -4.47 -4.75 -12.92
C VAL A 33 -5.59 -4.19 -12.07
N CYS A 34 -5.95 -2.92 -12.28
CA CYS A 34 -7.05 -2.27 -11.57
C CYS A 34 -8.38 -2.90 -12.00
N THR A 35 -9.13 -3.44 -11.06
CA THR A 35 -10.48 -3.95 -11.33
C THR A 35 -11.53 -2.88 -11.05
N ARG A 36 -11.23 -1.93 -10.15
CA ARG A 36 -12.12 -0.83 -9.81
C ARG A 36 -11.30 0.31 -9.22
N VAL A 37 -11.61 1.54 -9.61
CA VAL A 37 -11.01 2.75 -9.05
C VAL A 37 -12.12 3.58 -8.45
N TYR A 38 -11.97 3.95 -7.17
CA TYR A 38 -13.04 4.67 -6.46
C TYR A 38 -12.46 5.52 -5.34
N THR A 39 -13.33 6.25 -4.66
CA THR A 39 -12.95 7.03 -3.49
C THR A 39 -13.58 6.42 -2.25
N THR A 40 -12.92 6.60 -1.11
CA THR A 40 -13.44 6.15 0.17
C THR A 40 -13.19 7.20 1.23
N THR A 41 -14.03 7.20 2.26
CA THR A 41 -13.84 8.09 3.40
C THR A 41 -12.95 7.43 4.44
N PRO A 42 -12.08 8.21 5.13
CA PRO A 42 -11.29 7.64 6.22
C PRO A 42 -12.14 7.41 7.45
N LYS A 43 -11.58 6.65 8.40
CA LYS A 43 -12.25 6.45 9.68
C LYS A 43 -12.21 7.72 10.51
N LYS A 44 -13.15 7.86 11.46
CA LYS A 44 -13.18 8.99 12.39
C LYS A 44 -11.86 9.13 13.14
N PRO A 45 -11.38 10.33 13.47
CA PRO A 45 -12.03 11.65 13.30
C PRO A 45 -11.73 12.33 11.96
N ASN A 46 -11.09 11.67 11.02
CA ASN A 46 -10.70 12.29 9.75
C ASN A 46 -11.86 12.29 8.74
N SER A 47 -11.82 13.27 7.84
CA SER A 47 -12.81 13.39 6.77
C SER A 47 -12.13 13.84 5.50
N ALA A 48 -12.34 13.10 4.41
CA ALA A 48 -11.78 13.41 3.10
C ALA A 48 -12.35 12.42 2.08
N LEU A 49 -11.98 12.61 0.82
CA LEU A 49 -12.23 11.61 -0.22
C LEU A 49 -10.87 11.02 -0.62
N ARG A 50 -10.56 9.85 -0.06
CA ARG A 50 -9.30 9.17 -0.35
C ARG A 50 -9.45 8.32 -1.61
N LYS A 51 -8.49 8.44 -2.52
CA LYS A 51 -8.50 7.71 -3.80
C LYS A 51 -7.85 6.35 -3.61
N VAL A 52 -8.59 5.30 -3.94
CA VAL A 52 -8.13 3.92 -3.81
C VAL A 52 -8.47 3.14 -5.07
N ALA A 53 -7.78 2.04 -5.26
CA ALA A 53 -8.04 1.14 -6.38
C ALA A 53 -8.05 -0.30 -5.87
N ARG A 54 -9.01 -1.06 -6.36
CA ARG A 54 -9.04 -2.49 -6.14
C ARG A 54 -8.22 -3.13 -7.25
N ILE A 55 -7.20 -3.88 -6.89
CA ILE A 55 -6.19 -4.37 -7.83
C ILE A 55 -6.06 -5.88 -7.71
N ARG A 56 -6.11 -6.57 -8.85
CA ARG A 56 -5.81 -7.99 -8.92
C ARG A 56 -4.35 -8.16 -9.26
N LEU A 57 -3.59 -8.76 -8.35
CA LEU A 57 -2.16 -8.96 -8.53
C LEU A 57 -1.86 -10.16 -9.42
N THR A 58 -0.65 -10.20 -9.96
CA THR A 58 -0.21 -11.30 -10.83
C THR A 58 -0.15 -12.64 -10.10
N ASN A 59 -0.08 -12.63 -8.76
CA ASN A 59 -0.09 -13.84 -7.95
C ASN A 59 -1.50 -14.31 -7.55
N GLY A 60 -2.54 -13.69 -8.08
CA GLY A 60 -3.94 -14.05 -7.83
C GLY A 60 -4.61 -13.35 -6.68
N PHE A 61 -3.87 -12.63 -5.84
CA PHE A 61 -4.46 -11.86 -4.74
C PHE A 61 -5.16 -10.61 -5.26
N GLU A 62 -6.26 -10.26 -4.63
CA GLU A 62 -6.98 -9.02 -4.90
C GLU A 62 -6.89 -8.13 -3.67
N VAL A 63 -6.38 -6.91 -3.84
CA VAL A 63 -6.10 -6.00 -2.73
C VAL A 63 -6.62 -4.61 -3.04
N ILE A 64 -6.81 -3.81 -1.99
CA ILE A 64 -7.15 -2.40 -2.11
C ILE A 64 -5.89 -1.61 -1.81
N SER A 65 -5.48 -0.77 -2.76
CA SER A 65 -4.28 0.06 -2.65
C SER A 65 -4.63 1.53 -2.70
N TYR A 66 -3.90 2.33 -1.93
CA TYR A 66 -4.05 3.78 -1.94
C TYR A 66 -3.32 4.37 -3.15
N ILE A 67 -3.93 5.36 -3.78
CA ILE A 67 -3.32 6.10 -4.89
C ILE A 67 -2.79 7.41 -4.32
N PRO A 68 -1.46 7.55 -4.13
CA PRO A 68 -0.90 8.76 -3.53
C PRO A 68 -0.84 9.93 -4.49
N GLY A 69 -0.76 11.13 -3.94
CA GLY A 69 -0.60 12.36 -4.71
C GLY A 69 -1.91 13.01 -5.08
N GLU A 70 -1.82 14.15 -5.74
CA GLU A 70 -2.98 14.92 -6.19
C GLU A 70 -3.33 14.54 -7.63
N GLY A 71 -4.52 13.95 -7.80
CA GLY A 71 -5.00 13.55 -9.11
C GLY A 71 -4.31 12.29 -9.65
N HIS A 72 -4.99 11.59 -10.53
CA HIS A 72 -4.47 10.40 -11.17
C HIS A 72 -5.23 10.15 -12.47
N ASN A 73 -4.65 9.29 -13.32
CA ASN A 73 -5.27 8.89 -14.58
C ASN A 73 -5.70 7.41 -14.59
N LEU A 74 -5.76 6.80 -13.43
CA LEU A 74 -6.10 5.38 -13.32
C LEU A 74 -7.57 5.14 -13.60
N GLN A 75 -7.84 4.05 -14.28
CA GLN A 75 -9.19 3.60 -14.60
C GLN A 75 -9.20 2.08 -14.59
N GLU A 76 -10.37 1.49 -14.77
CA GLU A 76 -10.51 0.04 -14.84
C GLU A 76 -9.60 -0.51 -15.95
N HIS A 77 -8.94 -1.63 -15.65
CA HIS A 77 -7.97 -2.32 -16.53
C HIS A 77 -6.60 -1.65 -16.66
N SER A 78 -6.32 -0.58 -15.90
CA SER A 78 -4.98 -0.01 -15.85
C SER A 78 -4.00 -0.97 -15.16
N VAL A 79 -2.81 -1.12 -15.75
CA VAL A 79 -1.74 -1.94 -15.14
C VAL A 79 -0.93 -1.06 -14.21
N VAL A 80 -0.76 -1.51 -12.97
CA VAL A 80 -0.09 -0.73 -11.93
C VAL A 80 0.91 -1.58 -11.18
N LEU A 81 1.83 -0.91 -10.51
CA LEU A 81 2.78 -1.53 -9.59
C LEU A 81 2.46 -1.06 -8.18
N ILE A 82 2.39 -1.99 -7.24
CA ILE A 82 2.09 -1.66 -5.85
C ILE A 82 3.27 -2.02 -4.94
N ARG A 83 3.34 -1.33 -3.81
CA ARG A 83 4.29 -1.60 -2.75
C ARG A 83 3.57 -1.71 -1.42
N GLY A 84 4.27 -2.20 -0.39
CA GLY A 84 3.74 -2.20 0.95
C GLY A 84 3.65 -0.79 1.52
N GLY A 85 2.88 -0.65 2.55
CA GLY A 85 2.67 0.62 3.24
C GLY A 85 1.19 0.80 3.55
N ARG A 86 0.88 0.82 4.83
CA ARG A 86 -0.49 0.93 5.29
C ARG A 86 -0.94 2.39 5.33
N VAL A 87 -2.20 2.63 5.04
CA VAL A 87 -2.85 3.91 5.28
C VAL A 87 -3.60 3.79 6.60
N LYS A 88 -3.16 4.56 7.60
CA LYS A 88 -3.65 4.42 8.98
C LYS A 88 -5.15 4.73 9.10
N ASP A 89 -5.63 5.73 8.37
CA ASP A 89 -7.04 6.16 8.46
C ASP A 89 -7.97 5.45 7.47
N LEU A 90 -7.45 4.48 6.70
CA LEU A 90 -8.27 3.67 5.80
C LEU A 90 -8.16 2.20 6.23
N PRO A 91 -9.23 1.63 6.79
CA PRO A 91 -9.17 0.24 7.23
C PRO A 91 -9.05 -0.72 6.05
N GLY A 92 -8.17 -1.70 6.19
CA GLY A 92 -7.94 -2.71 5.16
C GLY A 92 -7.04 -2.28 4.00
N VAL A 93 -6.56 -1.04 3.98
CA VAL A 93 -5.65 -0.56 2.94
C VAL A 93 -4.20 -0.71 3.44
N ARG A 94 -3.49 -1.70 2.90
CA ARG A 94 -2.13 -2.06 3.33
C ARG A 94 -1.08 -1.79 2.26
N TYR A 95 -1.46 -1.25 1.12
CA TYR A 95 -0.59 -1.10 -0.03
C TYR A 95 -0.75 0.26 -0.66
N HIS A 96 0.28 0.69 -1.38
CA HIS A 96 0.27 1.94 -2.13
C HIS A 96 0.59 1.65 -3.59
N VAL A 97 -0.07 2.36 -4.50
CA VAL A 97 0.28 2.37 -5.92
C VAL A 97 1.53 3.24 -6.09
N ILE A 98 2.50 2.75 -6.88
CA ILE A 98 3.71 3.51 -7.17
C ILE A 98 3.44 4.43 -8.36
N ARG A 99 3.58 5.74 -8.15
CA ARG A 99 3.36 6.74 -9.19
C ARG A 99 4.54 6.78 -10.15
N GLY A 100 4.24 6.99 -11.42
CA GLY A 100 5.27 7.12 -12.45
C GLY A 100 5.73 5.80 -13.07
N THR A 101 5.04 4.70 -12.79
CA THR A 101 5.37 3.39 -13.34
C THR A 101 4.20 2.80 -14.10
N LEU A 102 4.48 2.00 -15.12
CA LEU A 102 3.47 1.31 -15.93
C LEU A 102 2.42 2.30 -16.42
N ASP A 103 1.13 2.05 -16.14
CA ASP A 103 0.04 2.93 -16.59
C ASP A 103 -0.24 4.09 -15.65
N THR A 104 0.49 4.19 -14.54
CA THR A 104 0.29 5.27 -13.57
C THR A 104 1.23 6.42 -13.88
N GLN A 105 0.65 7.57 -14.22
CA GLN A 105 1.44 8.77 -14.45
C GLN A 105 1.90 9.38 -13.12
N GLY A 106 3.04 10.08 -13.14
CA GLY A 106 3.49 10.83 -11.97
C GLY A 106 2.59 12.04 -11.69
N VAL A 107 2.77 12.63 -10.53
CA VAL A 107 2.03 13.83 -10.16
C VAL A 107 2.61 15.02 -10.92
N SER A 108 1.79 15.68 -11.74
CA SER A 108 2.22 16.82 -12.51
C SER A 108 2.48 18.03 -11.60
N LYS A 109 3.42 18.88 -11.98
CA LYS A 109 3.76 20.14 -11.29
C LYS A 109 4.28 19.96 -9.86
N ARG A 110 4.58 18.74 -9.44
CA ARG A 110 5.13 18.52 -8.11
C ARG A 110 6.63 18.81 -8.11
N ARG A 111 7.09 19.59 -7.14
CA ARG A 111 8.48 20.03 -7.04
C ARG A 111 9.26 19.41 -5.87
N GLN A 112 8.56 19.07 -4.79
CA GLN A 112 9.17 18.48 -3.60
C GLN A 112 8.87 16.98 -3.55
N ARG A 113 9.86 16.20 -3.10
CA ARG A 113 9.74 14.73 -2.95
C ARG A 113 9.26 14.06 -4.24
N ARG A 114 9.83 14.51 -5.35
CA ARG A 114 9.41 14.06 -6.69
C ARG A 114 9.50 12.55 -6.89
N SER A 115 10.52 11.93 -6.32
CA SER A 115 10.72 10.49 -6.47
C SER A 115 9.58 9.67 -5.87
N LEU A 116 8.96 10.17 -4.78
CA LEU A 116 7.83 9.48 -4.15
C LEU A 116 6.57 9.51 -5.00
N TYR A 117 6.45 10.50 -5.90
CA TYR A 117 5.25 10.71 -6.70
C TYR A 117 5.50 10.61 -8.19
N GLY A 118 6.66 10.10 -8.58
CA GLY A 118 6.97 9.86 -9.99
C GLY A 118 7.07 11.12 -10.83
N ALA A 119 7.42 12.25 -10.23
CA ALA A 119 7.52 13.52 -10.95
C ALA A 119 8.94 13.71 -11.50
N LYS A 120 9.01 14.19 -12.76
CA LYS A 120 10.29 14.46 -13.42
C LYS A 120 10.87 15.78 -12.91
N ARG A 121 12.19 15.91 -13.05
CA ARG A 121 12.89 17.14 -12.69
C ARG A 121 12.36 18.33 -13.51
N PRO A 122 11.94 19.41 -12.88
CA PRO A 122 11.51 20.60 -13.63
C PRO A 122 12.70 21.24 -14.34
N LYS A 123 12.46 21.70 -15.53
CA LYS A 123 13.50 22.41 -16.31
C LYS A 123 13.57 23.87 -15.88
#